data_b6ed42d269a0b416614df097797ac279
#
_entry.id   b6ed42d269a0b416614df097797ac279
#
_cell.length_a   1.000
_cell.length_b   1.000
_cell.length_c   1.000
_cell.angle_alpha   90.00
_cell.angle_beta   90.00
_cell.angle_gamma   90.00
#
_symmetry.space_group_name_H-M   'P 1'
#
loop_
_entity.id
_entity.type
_entity.pdbx_description
1 polymer ?
#
loop_
_entity_poly.entity_id
_entity_poly.type
_entity_poly.pdbx_seq_one_letter_code
_entity_poly.pdbx_strand_id
1 'polypeptide(L)'
;MAGRGAVVVGGTRGIGLAVAELLAGQGAGVVVNGRDDAATKAAAERVSGVAHTGSPADADVADALIDTCVREFGRIDILVNCAGTAEPVGSSILNVSSAAFKELLDAHLLTAFETCRAAAPKMVAQGGGAIVNTSSFAFLGDYGGTGYPAGKGAVNGLTLAIAAELKEHGVRANVVCPGAKTRLSTGSDYEQHIAELNRRGLLDDVSMQGALDAAPPEYVAPTYGYLVSDKARDVTGRIFIAAGGFVGEFARPSPGFIGYRDHHASPPWTIDELHELIGGG
;
A
#
# COMPACT_ATOMS: atom_id res chain seq x y z
N MET A 1 -0.37 -17.73 13.98
CA MET A 1 -1.17 -17.78 12.70
C MET A 1 -1.19 -19.19 12.12
N ALA A 2 -1.01 -20.22 12.94
CA ALA A 2 -1.01 -21.61 12.50
C ALA A 2 -2.29 -21.98 11.73
N GLY A 3 -2.11 -22.73 10.62
CA GLY A 3 -3.20 -23.17 9.76
C GLY A 3 -3.80 -22.12 8.83
N ARG A 4 -3.20 -20.91 8.74
CA ARG A 4 -3.62 -19.85 7.80
C ARG A 4 -2.78 -19.87 6.54
N GLY A 5 -3.43 -19.63 5.39
CA GLY A 5 -2.77 -19.36 4.12
C GLY A 5 -2.53 -17.87 3.92
N ALA A 6 -1.31 -17.50 3.56
CA ALA A 6 -0.89 -16.11 3.32
C ALA A 6 -0.24 -15.95 1.95
N VAL A 7 -0.54 -14.86 1.26
CA VAL A 7 0.14 -14.41 0.04
C VAL A 7 0.84 -13.09 0.32
N VAL A 8 2.14 -13.02 0.00
CA VAL A 8 2.94 -11.80 0.08
C VAL A 8 3.43 -11.42 -1.32
N VAL A 9 2.81 -10.41 -1.90
CA VAL A 9 3.14 -9.86 -3.21
C VAL A 9 4.32 -8.91 -3.08
N GLY A 10 5.36 -9.10 -3.89
CA GLY A 10 6.63 -8.39 -3.72
C GLY A 10 7.44 -8.87 -2.50
N GLY A 11 7.30 -10.16 -2.16
CA GLY A 11 7.90 -10.79 -0.98
C GLY A 11 9.36 -11.20 -1.11
N THR A 12 10.05 -10.84 -2.19
CA THR A 12 11.42 -11.33 -2.45
C THR A 12 12.52 -10.55 -1.72
N ARG A 13 12.20 -9.36 -1.20
CA ARG A 13 13.16 -8.47 -0.50
C ARG A 13 12.47 -7.40 0.34
N GLY A 14 13.27 -6.65 1.10
CA GLY A 14 12.80 -5.48 1.85
C GLY A 14 11.60 -5.78 2.74
N ILE A 15 10.62 -4.88 2.75
CA ILE A 15 9.44 -4.99 3.62
C ILE A 15 8.67 -6.28 3.36
N GLY A 16 8.44 -6.63 2.08
CA GLY A 16 7.68 -7.84 1.75
C GLY A 16 8.35 -9.11 2.27
N LEU A 17 9.68 -9.22 2.18
CA LEU A 17 10.41 -10.38 2.73
C LEU A 17 10.32 -10.40 4.27
N ALA A 18 10.53 -9.28 4.94
CA ALA A 18 10.43 -9.20 6.41
C ALA A 18 9.01 -9.56 6.89
N VAL A 19 7.96 -9.18 6.15
CA VAL A 19 6.58 -9.59 6.43
C VAL A 19 6.40 -11.08 6.20
N ALA A 20 6.92 -11.64 5.11
CA ALA A 20 6.83 -13.08 4.82
C ALA A 20 7.51 -13.91 5.92
N GLU A 21 8.71 -13.51 6.36
CA GLU A 21 9.44 -14.14 7.46
C GLU A 21 8.67 -14.06 8.78
N LEU A 22 8.08 -12.91 9.11
CA LEU A 22 7.26 -12.73 10.31
C LEU A 22 6.04 -13.66 10.28
N LEU A 23 5.30 -13.71 9.15
CA LEU A 23 4.10 -14.54 9.04
C LEU A 23 4.43 -16.05 9.12
N ALA A 24 5.47 -16.48 8.42
CA ALA A 24 5.95 -17.86 8.49
C ALA A 24 6.42 -18.24 9.89
N GLY A 25 7.20 -17.36 10.57
CA GLY A 25 7.64 -17.54 11.95
C GLY A 25 6.48 -17.63 12.96
N GLN A 26 5.29 -17.11 12.61
CA GLN A 26 4.06 -17.27 13.39
C GLN A 26 3.19 -18.47 12.95
N GLY A 27 3.71 -19.32 12.04
CA GLY A 27 3.08 -20.58 11.64
C GLY A 27 2.10 -20.46 10.48
N ALA A 28 2.06 -19.35 9.73
CA ALA A 28 1.30 -19.26 8.49
C ALA A 28 2.02 -19.99 7.35
N GLY A 29 1.25 -20.67 6.49
CA GLY A 29 1.75 -21.11 5.19
C GLY A 29 1.84 -19.91 4.24
N VAL A 30 3.03 -19.63 3.68
CA VAL A 30 3.27 -18.41 2.92
C VAL A 30 3.56 -18.72 1.46
N VAL A 31 2.81 -18.10 0.55
CA VAL A 31 3.19 -17.97 -0.87
C VAL A 31 3.92 -16.65 -1.06
N VAL A 32 5.16 -16.72 -1.52
CA VAL A 32 5.97 -15.55 -1.86
C VAL A 32 5.85 -15.28 -3.34
N ASN A 33 5.45 -14.05 -3.71
CA ASN A 33 5.40 -13.63 -5.10
C ASN A 33 6.51 -12.62 -5.43
N GLY A 34 7.07 -12.75 -6.62
CA GLY A 34 8.03 -11.84 -7.22
C GLY A 34 8.15 -12.05 -8.74
N ARG A 35 8.79 -11.12 -9.44
CA ARG A 35 8.96 -11.18 -10.91
C ARG A 35 10.19 -11.98 -11.35
N ASP A 36 11.22 -12.02 -10.52
CA ASP A 36 12.45 -12.77 -10.76
C ASP A 36 12.34 -14.16 -10.15
N ASP A 37 12.48 -15.20 -10.96
CA ASP A 37 12.26 -16.59 -10.54
C ASP A 37 13.25 -17.04 -9.48
N ALA A 38 14.54 -16.74 -9.66
CA ALA A 38 15.58 -17.15 -8.73
C ALA A 38 15.42 -16.47 -7.36
N ALA A 39 15.16 -15.14 -7.36
CA ALA A 39 14.91 -14.41 -6.13
C ALA A 39 13.62 -14.85 -5.43
N THR A 40 12.57 -15.22 -6.19
CA THR A 40 11.30 -15.68 -5.62
C THR A 40 11.47 -17.05 -4.95
N LYS A 41 12.16 -17.99 -5.60
CA LYS A 41 12.49 -19.31 -5.03
C LYS A 41 13.34 -19.18 -3.77
N ALA A 42 14.41 -18.40 -3.82
CA ALA A 42 15.28 -18.18 -2.65
C ALA A 42 14.52 -17.57 -1.46
N ALA A 43 13.62 -16.61 -1.72
CA ALA A 43 12.80 -16.03 -0.66
C ALA A 43 11.78 -17.03 -0.09
N ALA A 44 11.17 -17.85 -0.93
CA ALA A 44 10.24 -18.90 -0.49
C ALA A 44 10.96 -19.97 0.36
N GLU A 45 12.17 -20.38 -0.02
CA GLU A 45 13.00 -21.31 0.78
C GLU A 45 13.29 -20.73 2.18
N ARG A 46 13.63 -19.44 2.29
CA ARG A 46 13.90 -18.77 3.58
C ARG A 46 12.72 -18.85 4.55
N VAL A 47 11.50 -18.83 4.04
CA VAL A 47 10.29 -18.87 4.87
C VAL A 47 9.65 -20.27 4.91
N SER A 48 10.32 -21.29 4.35
CA SER A 48 9.75 -22.64 4.15
C SER A 48 8.38 -22.58 3.49
N GLY A 49 8.21 -21.66 2.55
CA GLY A 49 6.97 -21.37 1.83
C GLY A 49 6.99 -21.83 0.38
N VAL A 50 6.07 -21.31 -0.42
CA VAL A 50 5.88 -21.63 -1.83
C VAL A 50 6.20 -20.41 -2.69
N ALA A 51 6.96 -20.61 -3.76
CA ALA A 51 7.27 -19.56 -4.74
C ALA A 51 6.17 -19.47 -5.80
N HIS A 52 5.78 -18.25 -6.17
CA HIS A 52 4.95 -17.99 -7.34
C HIS A 52 5.53 -16.83 -8.13
N THR A 53 6.10 -17.11 -9.31
CA THR A 53 6.77 -16.12 -10.15
C THR A 53 5.80 -15.49 -11.15
N GLY A 54 5.85 -14.18 -11.31
CA GLY A 54 5.06 -13.43 -12.29
C GLY A 54 4.68 -12.04 -11.78
N SER A 55 4.14 -11.21 -12.69
CA SER A 55 3.61 -9.89 -12.36
C SER A 55 2.10 -9.98 -12.14
N PRO A 56 1.60 -9.79 -10.91
CA PRO A 56 0.16 -9.90 -10.65
C PRO A 56 -0.61 -8.62 -11.03
N ALA A 57 -0.03 -7.72 -11.82
CA ALA A 57 -0.76 -6.75 -12.63
C ALA A 57 -1.47 -7.42 -13.83
N ASP A 58 -1.07 -8.64 -14.18
CA ASP A 58 -1.76 -9.54 -15.08
C ASP A 58 -2.79 -10.35 -14.30
N ALA A 59 -4.05 -10.35 -14.76
CA ALA A 59 -5.17 -10.98 -14.09
C ALA A 59 -4.99 -12.50 -13.94
N ASP A 60 -4.49 -13.18 -14.98
CA ASP A 60 -4.29 -14.64 -14.94
C ASP A 60 -3.18 -15.01 -13.95
N VAL A 61 -2.12 -14.20 -13.85
CA VAL A 61 -1.07 -14.37 -12.85
C VAL A 61 -1.60 -14.14 -11.44
N ALA A 62 -2.45 -13.11 -11.24
CA ALA A 62 -3.06 -12.86 -9.94
C ALA A 62 -3.98 -14.00 -9.51
N ASP A 63 -4.83 -14.51 -10.42
CA ASP A 63 -5.71 -15.64 -10.13
C ASP A 63 -4.89 -16.91 -9.79
N ALA A 64 -3.87 -17.23 -10.60
CA ALA A 64 -2.99 -18.39 -10.36
C ALA A 64 -2.20 -18.27 -9.04
N LEU A 65 -1.78 -17.06 -8.66
CA LEU A 65 -1.11 -16.79 -7.39
C LEU A 65 -2.02 -17.12 -6.20
N ILE A 66 -3.26 -16.63 -6.22
CA ILE A 66 -4.23 -16.89 -5.15
C ILE A 66 -4.63 -18.37 -5.13
N ASP A 67 -4.84 -18.99 -6.30
CA ASP A 67 -5.12 -20.41 -6.42
C ASP A 67 -3.97 -21.28 -5.89
N THR A 68 -2.72 -20.85 -6.05
CA THR A 68 -1.56 -21.52 -5.45
C THR A 68 -1.70 -21.54 -3.92
N CYS A 69 -2.06 -20.44 -3.28
CA CYS A 69 -2.25 -20.40 -1.82
C CYS A 69 -3.38 -21.36 -1.37
N VAL A 70 -4.52 -21.34 -2.07
CA VAL A 70 -5.65 -22.23 -1.74
C VAL A 70 -5.28 -23.70 -1.96
N ARG A 71 -4.58 -24.02 -3.03
CA ARG A 71 -4.14 -25.39 -3.32
C ARG A 71 -3.17 -25.95 -2.27
N GLU A 72 -2.19 -25.13 -1.85
CA GLU A 72 -1.12 -25.57 -0.93
C GLU A 72 -1.59 -25.59 0.54
N PHE A 73 -2.42 -24.63 0.93
CA PHE A 73 -2.81 -24.42 2.34
C PHE A 73 -4.31 -24.58 2.62
N GLY A 74 -5.10 -24.91 1.59
CA GLY A 74 -6.55 -25.12 1.68
C GLY A 74 -7.39 -23.84 1.78
N ARG A 75 -6.76 -22.67 1.94
CA ARG A 75 -7.42 -21.38 2.17
C ARG A 75 -6.51 -20.19 1.86
N ILE A 76 -7.10 -18.99 1.76
CA ILE A 76 -6.39 -17.72 1.77
C ILE A 76 -6.96 -16.82 2.85
N ASP A 77 -6.22 -16.62 3.93
CA ASP A 77 -6.62 -15.76 5.06
C ASP A 77 -5.99 -14.38 5.02
N ILE A 78 -4.81 -14.30 4.41
CA ILE A 78 -3.94 -13.13 4.47
C ILE A 78 -3.46 -12.78 3.07
N LEU A 79 -3.71 -11.55 2.65
CA LEU A 79 -3.10 -10.95 1.46
C LEU A 79 -2.33 -9.70 1.86
N VAL A 80 -1.02 -9.67 1.57
CA VAL A 80 -0.18 -8.48 1.77
C VAL A 80 0.42 -8.05 0.45
N ASN A 81 0.08 -6.85 -0.02
CA ASN A 81 0.62 -6.25 -1.22
C ASN A 81 1.75 -5.28 -0.87
N CYS A 82 3.00 -5.72 -1.06
CA CYS A 82 4.22 -4.92 -0.89
C CYS A 82 4.91 -4.57 -2.22
N ALA A 83 4.40 -5.06 -3.36
CA ALA A 83 5.00 -4.77 -4.66
C ALA A 83 4.95 -3.28 -5.00
N GLY A 84 5.98 -2.84 -5.67
CA GLY A 84 6.08 -1.46 -6.14
C GLY A 84 7.43 -1.18 -6.79
N THR A 85 7.50 -0.05 -7.48
CA THR A 85 8.71 0.48 -8.12
C THR A 85 8.86 1.96 -7.79
N ALA A 86 10.09 2.47 -7.84
CA ALA A 86 10.32 3.91 -7.70
C ALA A 86 9.92 4.63 -8.98
N GLU A 87 9.50 5.87 -8.86
CA GLU A 87 9.42 6.78 -9.99
C GLU A 87 10.84 7.22 -10.38
N PRO A 88 11.16 7.38 -11.67
CA PRO A 88 12.47 7.87 -12.09
C PRO A 88 12.78 9.24 -11.48
N VAL A 89 14.03 9.42 -11.06
CA VAL A 89 14.50 10.70 -10.50
C VAL A 89 14.30 11.83 -11.51
N GLY A 90 13.78 12.97 -11.04
CA GLY A 90 13.48 14.13 -11.88
C GLY A 90 12.16 14.03 -12.67
N SER A 91 11.41 12.93 -12.51
CA SER A 91 10.06 12.82 -13.08
C SER A 91 9.12 13.83 -12.45
N SER A 92 8.30 14.45 -13.27
CA SER A 92 7.29 15.44 -12.86
C SER A 92 6.16 15.49 -13.89
N ILE A 93 5.08 16.19 -13.59
CA ILE A 93 3.96 16.40 -14.55
C ILE A 93 4.43 17.10 -15.84
N LEU A 94 5.58 17.78 -15.80
CA LEU A 94 6.12 18.50 -16.97
C LEU A 94 6.85 17.57 -17.96
N ASN A 95 7.25 16.38 -17.54
CA ASN A 95 8.11 15.52 -18.35
C ASN A 95 7.78 14.02 -18.31
N VAL A 96 6.89 13.56 -17.41
CA VAL A 96 6.49 12.16 -17.35
C VAL A 96 5.73 11.77 -18.63
N SER A 97 6.16 10.68 -19.29
CA SER A 97 5.41 10.17 -20.44
C SER A 97 4.18 9.38 -19.98
N SER A 98 3.15 9.31 -20.86
CA SER A 98 1.97 8.48 -20.60
C SER A 98 2.32 7.00 -20.37
N ALA A 99 3.34 6.49 -21.08
CA ALA A 99 3.80 5.11 -20.91
C ALA A 99 4.42 4.90 -19.52
N ALA A 100 5.34 5.77 -19.08
CA ALA A 100 5.95 5.70 -17.76
C ALA A 100 4.92 5.87 -16.62
N PHE A 101 3.96 6.78 -16.80
CA PHE A 101 2.86 6.95 -15.85
C PHE A 101 2.01 5.67 -15.73
N LYS A 102 1.63 5.07 -16.87
CA LYS A 102 0.88 3.81 -16.89
C LYS A 102 1.64 2.67 -16.21
N GLU A 103 2.94 2.55 -16.47
CA GLU A 103 3.81 1.53 -15.87
C GLU A 103 3.85 1.64 -14.33
N LEU A 104 3.86 2.86 -13.79
CA LEU A 104 3.76 3.12 -12.35
C LEU A 104 2.39 2.71 -11.79
N LEU A 105 1.31 3.04 -12.49
CA LEU A 105 -0.03 2.60 -12.08
C LEU A 105 -0.18 1.08 -12.13
N ASP A 106 0.34 0.42 -13.15
CA ASP A 106 0.32 -1.05 -13.26
C ASP A 106 1.08 -1.70 -12.09
N ALA A 107 2.25 -1.15 -11.75
CA ALA A 107 3.08 -1.67 -10.66
C ALA A 107 2.46 -1.49 -9.27
N HIS A 108 1.69 -0.44 -9.05
CA HIS A 108 1.13 -0.11 -7.73
C HIS A 108 -0.35 -0.45 -7.63
N LEU A 109 -1.19 0.21 -8.46
CA LEU A 109 -2.63 0.11 -8.38
C LEU A 109 -3.16 -1.20 -8.97
N LEU A 110 -2.78 -1.51 -10.23
CA LEU A 110 -3.32 -2.69 -10.91
C LEU A 110 -2.88 -3.98 -10.22
N THR A 111 -1.62 -4.07 -9.78
CA THR A 111 -1.14 -5.19 -8.94
C THR A 111 -1.99 -5.38 -7.67
N ALA A 112 -2.27 -4.30 -6.93
CA ALA A 112 -3.11 -4.38 -5.73
C ALA A 112 -4.56 -4.72 -6.07
N PHE A 113 -5.11 -4.15 -7.14
CA PHE A 113 -6.47 -4.42 -7.59
C PHE A 113 -6.65 -5.88 -7.97
N GLU A 114 -5.82 -6.42 -8.88
CA GLU A 114 -5.97 -7.79 -9.38
C GLU A 114 -5.79 -8.84 -8.30
N THR A 115 -4.84 -8.66 -7.39
CA THR A 115 -4.66 -9.58 -6.26
C THR A 115 -5.82 -9.52 -5.27
N CYS A 116 -6.37 -8.33 -4.99
CA CYS A 116 -7.57 -8.19 -4.16
C CYS A 116 -8.80 -8.78 -4.84
N ARG A 117 -8.99 -8.55 -6.16
CA ARG A 117 -10.06 -9.13 -6.97
C ARG A 117 -10.04 -10.66 -6.92
N ALA A 118 -8.86 -11.26 -7.06
CA ALA A 118 -8.72 -12.72 -7.02
C ALA A 118 -8.93 -13.30 -5.61
N ALA A 119 -8.50 -12.60 -4.56
CA ALA A 119 -8.57 -13.09 -3.18
C ALA A 119 -9.95 -12.89 -2.54
N ALA A 120 -10.61 -11.75 -2.77
CA ALA A 120 -11.82 -11.35 -2.07
C ALA A 120 -12.96 -12.38 -2.17
N PRO A 121 -13.32 -12.95 -3.34
CA PRO A 121 -14.38 -13.97 -3.41
C PRO A 121 -14.08 -15.21 -2.58
N LYS A 122 -12.81 -15.64 -2.52
CA LYS A 122 -12.39 -16.81 -1.74
C LYS A 122 -12.44 -16.51 -0.24
N MET A 123 -12.00 -15.32 0.18
CA MET A 123 -12.09 -14.85 1.57
C MET A 123 -13.55 -14.74 2.02
N VAL A 124 -14.45 -14.22 1.18
CA VAL A 124 -15.89 -14.17 1.46
C VAL A 124 -16.48 -15.56 1.61
N ALA A 125 -16.18 -16.47 0.67
CA ALA A 125 -16.70 -17.84 0.70
C ALA A 125 -16.26 -18.65 1.93
N GLN A 126 -15.09 -18.35 2.50
CA GLN A 126 -14.56 -19.00 3.71
C GLN A 126 -14.92 -18.27 5.02
N GLY A 127 -15.66 -17.15 4.94
CA GLY A 127 -16.19 -16.42 6.10
C GLY A 127 -15.24 -15.37 6.68
N GLY A 128 -14.22 -14.92 5.93
CA GLY A 128 -13.35 -13.83 6.35
C GLY A 128 -11.93 -13.89 5.80
N GLY A 129 -11.21 -12.79 6.02
CA GLY A 129 -9.82 -12.63 5.61
C GLY A 129 -9.27 -11.25 5.98
N ALA A 130 -7.99 -11.04 5.74
CA ALA A 130 -7.33 -9.76 6.00
C ALA A 130 -6.42 -9.35 4.83
N ILE A 131 -6.65 -8.17 4.32
CA ILE A 131 -5.88 -7.55 3.23
C ILE A 131 -5.10 -6.37 3.81
N VAL A 132 -3.82 -6.29 3.51
CA VAL A 132 -3.00 -5.10 3.79
C VAL A 132 -2.30 -4.66 2.52
N ASN A 133 -2.64 -3.47 2.07
CA ASN A 133 -2.01 -2.83 0.93
C ASN A 133 -0.96 -1.82 1.38
N THR A 134 0.18 -1.79 0.68
CA THR A 134 1.27 -0.87 0.98
C THR A 134 1.13 0.40 0.16
N SER A 135 0.91 1.52 0.84
CA SER A 135 0.96 2.87 0.28
C SER A 135 2.32 3.54 0.57
N SER A 136 2.34 4.84 0.67
CA SER A 136 3.52 5.67 0.97
C SER A 136 3.08 7.04 1.45
N PHE A 137 3.88 7.73 2.24
CA PHE A 137 3.74 9.16 2.52
C PHE A 137 3.64 10.02 1.25
N ALA A 138 4.28 9.56 0.17
CA ALA A 138 4.27 10.26 -1.10
C ALA A 138 2.87 10.50 -1.70
N PHE A 139 1.82 9.82 -1.21
CA PHE A 139 0.45 10.07 -1.66
C PHE A 139 -0.03 11.50 -1.33
N LEU A 140 0.63 12.18 -0.39
CA LEU A 140 0.37 13.60 -0.06
C LEU A 140 0.88 14.55 -1.14
N GLY A 141 1.80 14.09 -2.02
CA GLY A 141 2.40 14.91 -3.08
C GLY A 141 3.75 15.54 -2.73
N ASP A 142 4.13 15.56 -1.45
CA ASP A 142 5.29 16.33 -0.94
C ASP A 142 6.64 15.71 -1.32
N TYR A 143 6.66 14.41 -1.65
CA TYR A 143 7.88 13.68 -2.01
C TYR A 143 8.26 13.81 -3.51
N GLY A 144 7.55 14.62 -4.28
CA GLY A 144 7.78 14.82 -5.70
C GLY A 144 7.31 13.64 -6.57
N GLY A 145 7.53 13.77 -7.87
CA GLY A 145 7.00 12.82 -8.86
C GLY A 145 5.52 13.06 -9.16
N THR A 146 4.97 12.28 -10.08
CA THR A 146 3.55 12.38 -10.49
C THR A 146 2.86 11.01 -10.47
N GLY A 147 3.48 10.01 -11.02
CA GLY A 147 2.87 8.67 -11.17
C GLY A 147 2.92 7.87 -9.88
N TYR A 148 4.00 7.95 -9.11
CA TYR A 148 4.12 7.27 -7.84
C TYR A 148 3.09 7.78 -6.79
N PRO A 149 2.98 9.10 -6.53
CA PRO A 149 1.94 9.63 -5.66
C PRO A 149 0.52 9.27 -6.11
N ALA A 150 0.25 9.36 -7.43
CA ALA A 150 -1.04 8.99 -7.98
C ALA A 150 -1.38 7.52 -7.74
N GLY A 151 -0.43 6.61 -8.00
CA GLY A 151 -0.60 5.17 -7.75
C GLY A 151 -0.83 4.86 -6.27
N LYS A 152 -0.06 5.48 -5.37
CA LYS A 152 -0.20 5.26 -3.91
C LYS A 152 -1.47 5.88 -3.33
N GLY A 153 -1.89 7.04 -3.82
CA GLY A 153 -3.19 7.62 -3.48
C GLY A 153 -4.37 6.75 -3.95
N ALA A 154 -4.28 6.20 -5.16
CA ALA A 154 -5.28 5.28 -5.69
C ALA A 154 -5.38 3.98 -4.88
N VAL A 155 -4.26 3.43 -4.41
CA VAL A 155 -4.24 2.26 -3.50
C VAL A 155 -4.97 2.56 -2.19
N ASN A 156 -4.85 3.78 -1.65
CA ASN A 156 -5.61 4.18 -0.46
C ASN A 156 -7.12 4.12 -0.74
N GLY A 157 -7.58 4.77 -1.82
CA GLY A 157 -8.99 4.77 -2.21
C GLY A 157 -9.55 3.38 -2.48
N LEU A 158 -8.80 2.54 -3.22
CA LEU A 158 -9.14 1.14 -3.46
C LEU A 158 -9.32 0.36 -2.16
N THR A 159 -8.38 0.50 -1.22
CA THR A 159 -8.42 -0.24 0.05
C THR A 159 -9.60 0.19 0.92
N LEU A 160 -9.90 1.49 0.97
CA LEU A 160 -11.06 2.01 1.70
C LEU A 160 -12.38 1.50 1.12
N ALA A 161 -12.49 1.40 -0.22
CA ALA A 161 -13.66 0.84 -0.91
C ALA A 161 -13.83 -0.64 -0.56
N ILE A 162 -12.78 -1.45 -0.72
CA ILE A 162 -12.78 -2.89 -0.37
C ILE A 162 -13.18 -3.09 1.10
N ALA A 163 -12.64 -2.28 2.01
CA ALA A 163 -12.97 -2.35 3.43
C ALA A 163 -14.45 -2.09 3.71
N ALA A 164 -15.07 -1.14 3.00
CA ALA A 164 -16.48 -0.83 3.13
C ALA A 164 -17.37 -1.93 2.53
N GLU A 165 -17.04 -2.40 1.32
CA GLU A 165 -17.80 -3.44 0.61
C GLU A 165 -17.80 -4.78 1.33
N LEU A 166 -16.66 -5.19 1.89
CA LEU A 166 -16.47 -6.53 2.42
C LEU A 166 -16.63 -6.64 3.94
N LYS A 167 -16.97 -5.54 4.62
CA LYS A 167 -17.12 -5.50 6.08
C LYS A 167 -18.10 -6.56 6.60
N GLU A 168 -19.27 -6.69 5.96
CA GLU A 168 -20.32 -7.63 6.38
C GLU A 168 -19.92 -9.10 6.10
N HIS A 169 -18.91 -9.33 5.27
CA HIS A 169 -18.39 -10.64 4.95
C HIS A 169 -17.21 -11.07 5.83
N GLY A 170 -16.87 -10.28 6.86
CA GLY A 170 -15.75 -10.59 7.75
C GLY A 170 -14.37 -10.39 7.11
N VAL A 171 -14.29 -9.75 5.94
CA VAL A 171 -13.02 -9.41 5.29
C VAL A 171 -12.62 -7.99 5.64
N ARG A 172 -11.41 -7.84 6.14
CA ARG A 172 -10.82 -6.54 6.54
C ARG A 172 -9.79 -6.09 5.53
N ALA A 173 -9.74 -4.80 5.26
CA ALA A 173 -8.71 -4.21 4.40
C ALA A 173 -8.15 -2.93 5.04
N ASN A 174 -6.82 -2.83 5.12
CA ASN A 174 -6.13 -1.69 5.68
C ASN A 174 -4.91 -1.32 4.82
N VAL A 175 -4.42 -0.11 5.03
CA VAL A 175 -3.23 0.41 4.36
C VAL A 175 -2.11 0.59 5.38
N VAL A 176 -0.87 0.33 4.95
CA VAL A 176 0.34 0.76 5.66
C VAL A 176 1.15 1.67 4.75
N CYS A 177 1.51 2.84 5.26
CA CYS A 177 2.52 3.74 4.71
C CYS A 177 3.84 3.51 5.47
N PRO A 178 4.75 2.68 4.95
CA PRO A 178 5.95 2.31 5.68
C PRO A 178 7.08 3.33 5.46
N GLY A 179 7.88 3.56 6.50
CA GLY A 179 9.19 4.20 6.42
C GLY A 179 10.26 3.18 6.81
N ALA A 180 10.96 2.62 5.83
CA ALA A 180 11.99 1.61 6.06
C ALA A 180 13.12 1.72 5.04
N LYS A 181 14.33 1.37 5.45
CA LYS A 181 15.51 1.33 4.58
C LYS A 181 15.38 0.17 3.59
N THR A 182 15.12 0.50 2.33
CA THR A 182 14.96 -0.46 1.25
C THR A 182 15.73 0.01 0.01
N ARG A 183 15.82 -0.81 -1.01
CA ARG A 183 16.41 -0.41 -2.30
C ARG A 183 15.74 0.85 -2.90
N LEU A 184 14.48 1.12 -2.58
CA LEU A 184 13.73 2.28 -3.08
C LEU A 184 14.02 3.57 -2.29
N SER A 185 14.67 3.46 -1.13
CA SER A 185 14.93 4.56 -0.21
C SER A 185 16.41 4.62 0.20
N THR A 186 17.32 4.27 -0.71
CA THR A 186 18.78 4.31 -0.48
C THR A 186 19.51 4.69 -1.75
N GLY A 187 20.73 5.23 -1.55
CA GLY A 187 21.64 5.64 -2.61
C GLY A 187 21.71 7.15 -2.78
N SER A 188 22.80 7.60 -3.42
CA SER A 188 23.12 9.03 -3.58
C SER A 188 21.99 9.85 -4.21
N ASP A 189 21.34 9.28 -5.22
CA ASP A 189 20.26 9.97 -5.94
C ASP A 189 19.03 10.18 -5.06
N TYR A 190 18.67 9.19 -4.22
CA TYR A 190 17.60 9.31 -3.23
C TYR A 190 17.95 10.35 -2.17
N GLU A 191 19.16 10.29 -1.61
CA GLU A 191 19.62 11.22 -0.58
C GLU A 191 19.63 12.67 -1.08
N GLN A 192 20.14 12.90 -2.30
CA GLN A 192 20.11 14.21 -2.95
C GLN A 192 18.68 14.71 -3.20
N HIS A 193 17.78 13.82 -3.64
CA HIS A 193 16.38 14.15 -3.87
C HIS A 193 15.70 14.58 -2.56
N ILE A 194 15.87 13.84 -1.48
CA ILE A 194 15.31 14.18 -0.16
C ILE A 194 15.85 15.51 0.36
N ALA A 195 17.15 15.74 0.24
CA ALA A 195 17.75 17.03 0.63
C ALA A 195 17.22 18.20 -0.20
N GLU A 196 16.99 18.00 -1.51
CA GLU A 196 16.41 19.03 -2.39
C GLU A 196 14.95 19.34 -2.02
N LEU A 197 14.14 18.33 -1.68
CA LEU A 197 12.77 18.53 -1.23
C LEU A 197 12.71 19.35 0.07
N ASN A 198 13.60 19.08 1.01
CA ASN A 198 13.74 19.88 2.24
C ASN A 198 14.18 21.32 1.94
N ARG A 199 15.20 21.50 1.10
CA ARG A 199 15.65 22.84 0.67
C ARG A 199 14.53 23.67 0.04
N ARG A 200 13.58 23.02 -0.65
CA ARG A 200 12.41 23.66 -1.26
C ARG A 200 11.25 23.89 -0.29
N GLY A 201 11.37 23.45 0.96
CA GLY A 201 10.32 23.55 1.96
C GLY A 201 9.15 22.59 1.76
N LEU A 202 9.32 21.54 0.94
CA LEU A 202 8.32 20.50 0.72
C LEU A 202 8.37 19.41 1.82
N LEU A 203 9.56 19.14 2.36
CA LEU A 203 9.76 18.30 3.53
C LEU A 203 10.33 19.11 4.68
N ASP A 204 9.80 18.95 5.87
CA ASP A 204 10.40 19.48 7.10
C ASP A 204 11.64 18.66 7.51
N ASP A 205 12.42 19.18 8.46
CA ASP A 205 13.67 18.57 8.91
C ASP A 205 13.43 17.18 9.55
N VAL A 206 12.33 16.98 10.24
CA VAL A 206 11.97 15.70 10.88
C VAL A 206 11.66 14.65 9.81
N SER A 207 10.89 15.01 8.81
CA SER A 207 10.56 14.14 7.66
C SER A 207 11.81 13.82 6.84
N MET A 208 12.68 14.80 6.58
CA MET A 208 13.96 14.59 5.92
C MET A 208 14.83 13.61 6.70
N GLN A 209 15.04 13.85 8.00
CA GLN A 209 15.85 12.96 8.84
C GLN A 209 15.29 11.54 8.90
N GLY A 210 13.98 11.41 9.05
CA GLY A 210 13.30 10.10 9.05
C GLY A 210 13.44 9.33 7.73
N ALA A 211 13.52 10.05 6.60
CA ALA A 211 13.74 9.45 5.28
C ALA A 211 15.19 8.99 5.08
N LEU A 212 16.17 9.77 5.56
CA LEU A 212 17.60 9.49 5.41
C LEU A 212 18.11 8.44 6.40
N ASP A 213 17.56 8.39 7.62
CA ASP A 213 17.93 7.44 8.68
C ASP A 213 16.80 6.43 8.95
N ALA A 214 16.22 5.90 7.87
CA ALA A 214 15.15 4.92 7.99
C ALA A 214 15.64 3.60 8.59
N ALA A 215 14.85 3.03 9.52
CA ALA A 215 15.12 1.75 10.16
C ALA A 215 15.03 0.58 9.17
N PRO A 216 15.64 -0.60 9.49
CA PRO A 216 15.48 -1.80 8.69
C PRO A 216 14.01 -2.25 8.54
N PRO A 217 13.67 -3.02 7.47
CA PRO A 217 12.30 -3.48 7.19
C PRO A 217 11.63 -4.25 8.33
N GLU A 218 12.41 -4.94 9.16
CA GLU A 218 11.94 -5.72 10.31
C GLU A 218 11.20 -4.87 11.35
N TYR A 219 11.48 -3.55 11.40
CA TYR A 219 10.77 -2.63 12.29
C TYR A 219 9.34 -2.32 11.85
N VAL A 220 9.03 -2.43 10.57
CA VAL A 220 7.67 -2.17 10.04
C VAL A 220 6.83 -3.43 9.90
N ALA A 221 7.46 -4.60 9.75
CA ALA A 221 6.77 -5.88 9.58
C ALA A 221 5.77 -6.20 10.70
N PRO A 222 5.99 -5.88 12.00
CA PRO A 222 5.02 -6.12 13.07
C PRO A 222 3.67 -5.42 12.87
N THR A 223 3.64 -4.24 12.25
CA THR A 223 2.38 -3.54 11.95
C THR A 223 1.54 -4.34 10.93
N TYR A 224 2.16 -4.88 9.89
CA TYR A 224 1.48 -5.79 8.96
C TYR A 224 0.98 -7.03 9.68
N GLY A 225 1.84 -7.69 10.47
CA GLY A 225 1.47 -8.86 11.27
C GLY A 225 0.31 -8.61 12.22
N TYR A 226 0.27 -7.46 12.89
CA TYR A 226 -0.85 -7.05 13.73
C TYR A 226 -2.14 -6.92 12.92
N LEU A 227 -2.11 -6.18 11.80
CA LEU A 227 -3.30 -5.91 10.98
C LEU A 227 -3.92 -7.18 10.37
N VAL A 228 -3.13 -8.22 10.12
CA VAL A 228 -3.66 -9.50 9.61
C VAL A 228 -3.99 -10.50 10.72
N SER A 229 -3.70 -10.19 11.97
CA SER A 229 -3.99 -11.06 13.11
C SER A 229 -5.44 -10.90 13.63
N ASP A 230 -5.88 -11.83 14.49
CA ASP A 230 -7.18 -11.75 15.16
C ASP A 230 -7.26 -10.59 16.16
N LYS A 231 -6.11 -10.09 16.62
CA LYS A 231 -6.06 -8.92 17.51
C LYS A 231 -6.56 -7.64 16.83
N ALA A 232 -6.57 -7.61 15.50
CA ALA A 232 -7.06 -6.50 14.69
C ALA A 232 -8.45 -6.76 14.08
N ARG A 233 -9.27 -7.67 14.64
CA ARG A 233 -10.59 -8.05 14.09
C ARG A 233 -11.55 -6.88 13.86
N ASP A 234 -11.44 -5.82 14.64
CA ASP A 234 -12.27 -4.63 14.55
C ASP A 234 -11.59 -3.47 13.79
N VAL A 235 -10.43 -3.73 13.17
CA VAL A 235 -9.62 -2.75 12.45
C VAL A 235 -9.76 -2.96 10.95
N THR A 236 -10.49 -2.06 10.27
CA THR A 236 -10.69 -2.06 8.82
C THR A 236 -10.89 -0.65 8.29
N GLY A 237 -10.48 -0.39 7.05
CA GLY A 237 -10.65 0.90 6.40
C GLY A 237 -9.78 2.01 6.98
N ARG A 238 -8.58 1.67 7.47
CA ARG A 238 -7.65 2.62 8.09
C ARG A 238 -6.32 2.67 7.35
N ILE A 239 -5.65 3.82 7.44
CA ILE A 239 -4.35 4.07 6.81
C ILE A 239 -3.33 4.31 7.93
N PHE A 240 -2.47 3.33 8.15
CA PHE A 240 -1.46 3.38 9.20
C PHE A 240 -0.10 3.85 8.69
N ILE A 241 0.68 4.41 9.58
CA ILE A 241 2.08 4.76 9.41
C ILE A 241 2.90 3.79 10.25
N ALA A 242 3.97 3.24 9.68
CA ALA A 242 4.94 2.43 10.41
C ALA A 242 6.35 2.82 9.97
N ALA A 243 7.14 3.46 10.84
CA ALA A 243 8.48 3.94 10.51
C ALA A 243 9.38 3.83 11.74
N GLY A 244 10.34 2.92 11.71
CA GLY A 244 11.18 2.64 12.88
C GLY A 244 10.33 2.29 14.10
N GLY A 245 10.52 3.04 15.19
CA GLY A 245 9.71 2.91 16.41
C GLY A 245 8.39 3.68 16.39
N PHE A 246 8.09 4.41 15.32
CA PHE A 246 6.87 5.22 15.21
C PHE A 246 5.74 4.42 14.56
N VAL A 247 4.57 4.46 15.20
CA VAL A 247 3.30 3.98 14.64
C VAL A 247 2.28 5.13 14.73
N GLY A 248 1.67 5.46 13.61
CA GLY A 248 0.66 6.51 13.51
C GLY A 248 -0.48 6.11 12.58
N GLU A 249 -1.39 7.04 12.36
CA GLU A 249 -2.54 6.87 11.48
C GLU A 249 -2.83 8.18 10.75
N PHE A 250 -3.12 8.08 9.46
CA PHE A 250 -3.73 9.16 8.72
C PHE A 250 -5.23 9.20 9.03
N ALA A 251 -5.70 10.29 9.64
CA ALA A 251 -7.13 10.48 9.87
C ALA A 251 -7.89 10.49 8.54
N ARG A 252 -9.05 9.84 8.54
CA ARG A 252 -9.93 9.89 7.36
C ARG A 252 -10.38 11.34 7.15
N PRO A 253 -10.20 11.91 5.94
CA PRO A 253 -10.68 13.25 5.66
C PRO A 253 -12.19 13.36 5.90
N SER A 254 -12.60 14.33 6.69
CA SER A 254 -14.00 14.70 6.86
C SER A 254 -14.24 16.08 6.21
N PRO A 255 -15.38 16.29 5.54
CA PRO A 255 -15.68 17.57 4.94
C PRO A 255 -15.82 18.65 6.02
N GLY A 256 -15.11 19.76 5.88
CA GLY A 256 -15.37 20.99 6.62
C GLY A 256 -16.57 21.73 6.04
N PHE A 257 -17.40 22.31 6.89
CA PHE A 257 -18.46 23.19 6.41
C PHE A 257 -17.86 24.57 6.05
N ILE A 258 -18.09 25.00 4.81
CA ILE A 258 -17.68 26.34 4.33
C ILE A 258 -18.91 27.22 4.15
N GLY A 259 -19.97 26.69 3.52
CA GLY A 259 -21.21 27.43 3.29
C GLY A 259 -22.30 26.56 2.67
N TYR A 260 -23.53 27.00 2.83
CA TYR A 260 -24.70 26.31 2.24
C TYR A 260 -25.65 27.34 1.64
N ARG A 261 -26.22 26.98 0.49
CA ARG A 261 -27.29 27.72 -0.17
C ARG A 261 -28.38 26.75 -0.60
N ASP A 262 -29.62 27.02 -0.19
CA ASP A 262 -30.76 26.21 -0.63
C ASP A 262 -31.02 26.41 -2.11
N HIS A 263 -30.78 25.41 -2.91
CA HIS A 263 -30.95 25.43 -4.38
C HIS A 263 -32.43 25.45 -4.80
N HIS A 264 -33.36 25.21 -3.90
CA HIS A 264 -34.80 25.34 -4.17
C HIS A 264 -35.28 26.81 -4.03
N ALA A 265 -34.61 27.61 -3.23
CA ALA A 265 -35.01 28.97 -2.89
C ALA A 265 -34.02 30.05 -3.38
N SER A 266 -32.87 29.68 -3.90
CA SER A 266 -31.80 30.61 -4.26
C SER A 266 -31.14 30.25 -5.59
N PRO A 267 -30.65 31.23 -6.36
CA PRO A 267 -29.86 30.97 -7.55
C PRO A 267 -28.50 30.35 -7.21
N PRO A 268 -27.80 29.80 -8.20
CA PRO A 268 -26.41 29.34 -8.00
C PRO A 268 -25.52 30.43 -7.42
N TRP A 269 -24.45 30.01 -6.71
CA TRP A 269 -23.40 30.92 -6.27
C TRP A 269 -22.76 31.65 -7.46
N THR A 270 -22.51 32.94 -7.31
CA THR A 270 -21.63 33.68 -8.22
C THR A 270 -20.17 33.43 -7.88
N ILE A 271 -19.25 33.74 -8.81
CA ILE A 271 -17.80 33.63 -8.57
C ILE A 271 -17.38 34.57 -7.44
N ASP A 272 -17.92 35.78 -7.37
CA ASP A 272 -17.60 36.76 -6.35
C ASP A 272 -18.05 36.30 -4.96
N GLU A 273 -19.25 35.77 -4.84
CA GLU A 273 -19.77 35.20 -3.60
C GLU A 273 -18.93 33.99 -3.12
N LEU A 274 -18.48 33.13 -4.05
CA LEU A 274 -17.57 32.03 -3.72
C LEU A 274 -16.18 32.53 -3.31
N HIS A 275 -15.70 33.61 -3.94
CA HIS A 275 -14.43 34.25 -3.56
C HIS A 275 -14.49 34.77 -2.12
N GLU A 276 -15.56 35.48 -1.76
CA GLU A 276 -15.77 35.97 -0.39
C GLU A 276 -15.85 34.81 0.62
N LEU A 277 -16.59 33.75 0.24
CA LEU A 277 -16.82 32.59 1.11
C LEU A 277 -15.56 31.74 1.35
N ILE A 278 -14.72 31.56 0.35
CA ILE A 278 -13.55 30.68 0.40
C ILE A 278 -12.27 31.47 0.72
N GLY A 279 -12.15 32.70 0.22
CA GLY A 279 -10.96 33.54 0.34
C GLY A 279 -10.94 34.47 1.57
N GLY A 280 -12.02 34.58 2.32
CA GLY A 280 -12.17 35.46 3.49
C GLY A 280 -11.83 34.80 4.83
N GLY A 281 -11.17 33.60 4.81
CA GLY A 281 -10.76 32.86 6.02
C GLY A 281 -9.28 33.07 6.36
#